data_d9244a806665ff14446a2afd09b3cfc6
#
_entry.id   d9244a806665ff14446a2afd09b3cfc6
#
_cell.length_a   1.000
_cell.length_b   1.000
_cell.length_c   1.000
_cell.angle_alpha   90.00
_cell.angle_beta   90.00
_cell.angle_gamma   90.00
#
_symmetry.space_group_name_H-M   'P 1'
#
loop_
_entity.id
_entity.type
_entity.pdbx_description
1 polymer ?
#
loop_
_entity_poly.entity_id
_entity_poly.type
_entity_poly.pdbx_seq_one_letter_code
_entity_poly.pdbx_strand_id
1 'polypeptide(L)'
;MTANGGLPNTGGVISTGGLTPMGGVSSTGGVSSTGGVSATGGTTRTGGTTTPTGGVSATGGTTRTGGTTPTGGATPTGGTTPTGGATPTGGTTPTGGTSATGGTTPTGGTTRTGGTTTPTGGTTRTGGTTATGGTTGGTTATGGSSVAGGTAATGGRNPALLAMVKAMSPGWNLGNSFDGAPQVTSWGNPAPNQTLIKAVKAAGFNSIRIPVTWTDHIGAAPTYTIDSAWMASVVQTAQWAIDAGMYVFVNTHHDGWVTFPADPTTVTAEVTAVWKQIATAVQGLDSKLMLECFNEPHSANGGSSAAADLNLYLEACVNAIRGTGGANATRVIMIQVIGARPSQSGISSVLKIYVINDPNLIFSVHTYEPTNFGLSMTPYAWGSSSDYTSMASSVTQILGWLPGWGIVIGEWGSESGQATANRAAHALAYSQDTTTAGMCPMWWDNGGSYKILDRTTGAITQPTIVSGIVTGAQKGLATPNTYATLANP
;
A
#
# COMPACT_ATOMS: atom_id res chain seq x y z
N MET A 1 -9.34 33.70 -21.01
CA MET A 1 -10.47 32.88 -21.51
C MET A 1 -10.61 31.67 -20.61
N THR A 2 -11.79 31.46 -20.06
CA THR A 2 -12.12 30.28 -19.26
C THR A 2 -13.10 29.44 -20.07
N ALA A 3 -12.78 28.16 -20.31
CA ALA A 3 -13.66 27.25 -21.02
C ALA A 3 -13.78 25.93 -20.24
N ASN A 4 -15.00 25.45 -20.10
CA ASN A 4 -15.29 24.13 -19.56
C ASN A 4 -15.17 23.11 -20.69
N GLY A 5 -14.07 22.35 -20.72
CA GLY A 5 -13.75 21.34 -21.74
C GLY A 5 -12.40 21.59 -22.38
N GLY A 6 -11.90 20.62 -23.16
CA GLY A 6 -10.64 20.74 -23.89
C GLY A 6 -10.76 21.73 -25.03
N LEU A 7 -9.66 22.40 -25.37
CA LEU A 7 -9.54 23.28 -26.54
C LEU A 7 -8.79 22.53 -27.65
N PRO A 8 -9.45 21.89 -28.62
CA PRO A 8 -8.81 21.40 -29.82
C PRO A 8 -8.66 22.55 -30.85
N ASN A 9 -7.47 22.73 -31.43
CA ASN A 9 -7.24 23.67 -32.49
C ASN A 9 -6.21 23.13 -33.47
N THR A 10 -6.53 23.18 -34.75
CA THR A 10 -5.63 22.81 -35.85
C THR A 10 -4.74 23.96 -36.34
N GLY A 11 -5.03 25.22 -35.91
CA GLY A 11 -4.21 26.39 -36.11
C GLY A 11 -3.49 26.86 -34.86
N GLY A 12 -2.73 27.93 -34.92
CA GLY A 12 -2.08 28.51 -33.74
C GLY A 12 -3.09 29.18 -32.79
N VAL A 13 -2.88 29.07 -31.48
CA VAL A 13 -3.64 29.81 -30.46
C VAL A 13 -2.86 31.04 -30.02
N ILE A 14 -3.45 32.25 -30.20
CA ILE A 14 -2.88 33.52 -29.77
C ILE A 14 -3.75 34.14 -28.69
N SER A 15 -3.16 34.48 -27.54
CA SER A 15 -3.85 35.18 -26.45
C SER A 15 -2.94 36.21 -25.79
N THR A 16 -3.47 37.40 -25.53
CA THR A 16 -2.79 38.46 -24.77
C THR A 16 -2.99 38.38 -23.27
N GLY A 17 -3.86 37.46 -22.80
CA GLY A 17 -4.08 37.13 -21.37
C GLY A 17 -3.81 35.64 -21.10
N GLY A 18 -3.91 35.22 -19.86
CA GLY A 18 -3.75 33.83 -19.49
C GLY A 18 -4.84 32.92 -20.05
N LEU A 19 -4.51 31.67 -20.40
CA LEU A 19 -5.46 30.62 -20.80
C LEU A 19 -5.66 29.66 -19.63
N THR A 20 -6.92 29.51 -19.20
CA THR A 20 -7.30 28.62 -18.07
C THR A 20 -8.43 27.67 -18.46
N PRO A 21 -8.21 26.65 -19.30
CA PRO A 21 -9.21 25.64 -19.55
C PRO A 21 -9.27 24.58 -18.43
N MET A 22 -10.46 24.14 -18.09
CA MET A 22 -10.69 23.04 -17.15
C MET A 22 -10.52 21.65 -17.79
N GLY A 23 -10.22 21.58 -19.10
CA GLY A 23 -9.84 20.36 -19.82
C GLY A 23 -8.47 20.50 -20.46
N GLY A 24 -7.98 19.50 -21.14
CA GLY A 24 -6.69 19.52 -21.83
C GLY A 24 -6.65 20.54 -22.98
N VAL A 25 -5.48 21.10 -23.27
CA VAL A 25 -5.25 21.93 -24.45
C VAL A 25 -4.56 21.06 -25.50
N SER A 26 -5.17 20.93 -26.68
CA SER A 26 -4.56 20.26 -27.84
C SER A 26 -4.41 21.24 -29.01
N SER A 27 -3.22 21.34 -29.60
CA SER A 27 -2.94 22.21 -30.72
C SER A 27 -1.96 21.55 -31.67
N THR A 28 -2.26 21.59 -32.98
CA THR A 28 -1.37 21.14 -34.05
C THR A 28 -0.58 22.30 -34.69
N GLY A 29 -0.75 23.52 -34.20
CA GLY A 29 0.03 24.71 -34.60
C GLY A 29 0.74 25.33 -33.41
N GLY A 30 1.36 26.50 -33.63
CA GLY A 30 2.02 27.25 -32.54
C GLY A 30 1.02 27.82 -31.54
N VAL A 31 1.40 27.87 -30.25
CA VAL A 31 0.67 28.59 -29.20
C VAL A 31 1.51 29.78 -28.76
N SER A 32 0.97 30.97 -28.88
CA SER A 32 1.60 32.22 -28.41
C SER A 32 0.69 32.84 -27.33
N SER A 33 1.28 33.20 -26.19
CA SER A 33 0.57 33.87 -25.10
C SER A 33 1.53 34.80 -24.37
N THR A 34 1.11 36.02 -24.09
CA THR A 34 1.84 36.98 -23.24
C THR A 34 1.50 36.81 -21.74
N GLY A 35 0.56 35.96 -21.42
CA GLY A 35 0.24 35.55 -20.03
C GLY A 35 0.55 34.08 -19.81
N GLY A 36 0.39 33.61 -18.58
CA GLY A 36 0.56 32.21 -18.24
C GLY A 36 -0.51 31.30 -18.85
N VAL A 37 -0.16 30.05 -19.15
CA VAL A 37 -1.12 28.99 -19.51
C VAL A 37 -1.30 28.06 -18.33
N SER A 38 -2.52 27.97 -17.81
CA SER A 38 -2.88 27.02 -16.76
C SER A 38 -3.97 26.08 -17.28
N ALA A 39 -3.78 24.79 -17.17
CA ALA A 39 -4.74 23.79 -17.60
C ALA A 39 -4.88 22.67 -16.58
N THR A 40 -6.12 22.33 -16.24
CA THR A 40 -6.44 21.12 -15.49
C THR A 40 -6.75 20.02 -16.50
N GLY A 41 -5.83 19.08 -16.68
CA GLY A 41 -5.81 18.09 -17.76
C GLY A 41 -4.49 18.16 -18.53
N GLY A 42 -4.25 17.24 -19.44
CA GLY A 42 -3.01 17.21 -20.22
C GLY A 42 -2.93 18.32 -21.27
N THR A 43 -1.72 18.75 -21.63
CA THR A 43 -1.48 19.60 -22.79
C THR A 43 -0.74 18.82 -23.87
N THR A 44 -1.30 18.74 -25.09
CA THR A 44 -0.66 18.11 -26.24
C THR A 44 -0.39 19.19 -27.30
N ARG A 45 0.85 19.28 -27.78
CA ARG A 45 1.25 20.25 -28.80
C ARG A 45 2.08 19.58 -29.86
N THR A 46 1.71 19.80 -31.14
CA THR A 46 2.43 19.30 -32.30
C THR A 46 2.78 20.49 -33.19
N GLY A 47 4.06 20.71 -33.49
CA GLY A 47 4.55 21.83 -34.27
C GLY A 47 5.43 22.80 -33.46
N GLY A 48 6.05 23.77 -34.13
CA GLY A 48 6.86 24.79 -33.48
C GLY A 48 6.02 25.77 -32.68
N THR A 49 6.40 26.05 -31.43
CA THR A 49 5.73 27.01 -30.55
C THR A 49 6.60 28.26 -30.40
N THR A 50 6.06 29.42 -30.71
CA THR A 50 6.64 30.68 -30.32
C THR A 50 6.11 31.07 -28.94
N THR A 51 7.03 31.17 -28.05
CA THR A 51 7.10 31.80 -26.71
C THR A 51 5.85 32.22 -26.00
N PRO A 52 5.38 31.52 -24.94
CA PRO A 52 4.69 32.18 -23.87
C PRO A 52 5.69 32.97 -23.00
N THR A 53 5.45 34.29 -22.89
CA THR A 53 6.16 35.13 -21.93
C THR A 53 5.40 35.04 -20.60
N GLY A 54 5.57 33.98 -19.85
CA GLY A 54 4.85 33.70 -18.59
C GLY A 54 4.95 32.22 -18.21
N GLY A 55 4.53 31.87 -17.04
CA GLY A 55 4.59 30.49 -16.55
C GLY A 55 3.59 29.57 -17.27
N VAL A 56 3.95 28.32 -17.48
CA VAL A 56 3.04 27.25 -17.92
C VAL A 56 2.81 26.32 -16.74
N SER A 57 1.57 26.23 -16.27
CA SER A 57 1.18 25.28 -15.23
C SER A 57 0.16 24.30 -15.81
N ALA A 58 0.38 23.00 -15.62
CA ALA A 58 -0.56 21.97 -16.04
C ALA A 58 -0.62 20.86 -14.99
N THR A 59 -1.84 20.52 -14.60
CA THR A 59 -2.12 19.33 -13.78
C THR A 59 -2.48 18.20 -14.74
N GLY A 60 -1.61 17.22 -14.91
CA GLY A 60 -1.70 16.17 -15.92
C GLY A 60 -0.44 16.14 -16.79
N GLY A 61 -0.35 15.20 -17.71
CA GLY A 61 0.81 15.06 -18.58
C GLY A 61 0.93 16.15 -19.63
N THR A 62 2.15 16.56 -19.98
CA THR A 62 2.40 17.41 -21.14
C THR A 62 3.18 16.66 -22.21
N THR A 63 2.60 16.58 -23.42
CA THR A 63 3.26 15.97 -24.59
C THR A 63 3.57 17.07 -25.61
N ARG A 64 4.81 17.16 -26.08
CA ARG A 64 5.26 18.17 -27.03
C ARG A 64 6.03 17.53 -28.16
N THR A 65 5.63 17.82 -29.38
CA THR A 65 6.34 17.39 -30.60
C THR A 65 6.77 18.63 -31.38
N GLY A 66 8.06 18.81 -31.58
CA GLY A 66 8.65 20.01 -32.21
C GLY A 66 9.47 20.87 -31.26
N GLY A 67 10.09 21.93 -31.73
CA GLY A 67 10.90 22.85 -30.91
C GLY A 67 10.02 23.74 -30.01
N THR A 68 10.38 23.90 -28.76
CA THR A 68 9.67 24.79 -27.83
C THR A 68 10.64 25.66 -27.04
N THR A 69 10.35 26.96 -27.01
CA THR A 69 11.18 27.93 -26.26
C THR A 69 10.29 28.71 -25.28
N PRO A 70 9.95 28.21 -24.11
CA PRO A 70 9.25 28.99 -23.09
C PRO A 70 10.23 29.93 -22.38
N THR A 71 9.83 31.23 -22.27
CA THR A 71 10.51 32.20 -21.40
C THR A 71 9.69 32.36 -20.15
N GLY A 72 10.14 31.81 -19.02
CA GLY A 72 9.42 31.76 -17.75
C GLY A 72 9.45 30.35 -17.13
N GLY A 73 8.91 30.21 -15.94
CA GLY A 73 8.86 28.91 -15.26
C GLY A 73 7.79 27.99 -15.85
N ALA A 74 8.09 26.71 -16.00
CA ALA A 74 7.12 25.69 -16.34
C ALA A 74 6.96 24.71 -15.16
N THR A 75 5.73 24.56 -14.65
CA THR A 75 5.43 23.72 -13.49
C THR A 75 4.38 22.67 -13.88
N PRO A 76 4.73 21.58 -14.58
CA PRO A 76 3.80 20.49 -14.80
C PRO A 76 3.77 19.52 -13.60
N THR A 77 2.57 19.19 -13.16
CA THR A 77 2.33 18.10 -12.23
C THR A 77 1.90 16.89 -13.06
N GLY A 78 2.76 15.91 -13.21
CA GLY A 78 2.59 14.77 -14.12
C GLY A 78 3.81 14.57 -15.01
N GLY A 79 3.76 13.60 -15.92
CA GLY A 79 4.86 13.32 -16.83
C GLY A 79 4.99 14.35 -17.97
N THR A 80 6.21 14.66 -18.37
CA THR A 80 6.48 15.48 -19.55
C THR A 80 7.23 14.67 -20.60
N THR A 81 6.73 14.67 -21.85
CA THR A 81 7.35 13.95 -22.97
C THR A 81 7.62 14.93 -24.14
N PRO A 82 8.76 15.63 -24.17
CA PRO A 82 9.13 16.40 -25.32
C PRO A 82 9.78 15.52 -26.42
N THR A 83 9.33 15.68 -27.65
CA THR A 83 9.96 15.07 -28.85
C THR A 83 10.45 16.18 -29.74
N GLY A 84 11.76 16.27 -29.98
CA GLY A 84 12.42 17.39 -30.69
C GLY A 84 13.27 18.24 -29.75
N GLY A 85 13.87 19.30 -30.25
CA GLY A 85 14.69 20.23 -29.46
C GLY A 85 13.81 21.10 -28.55
N ALA A 86 14.08 21.13 -27.25
CA ALA A 86 13.41 22.02 -26.30
C ALA A 86 14.46 22.87 -25.57
N THR A 87 14.30 24.21 -25.61
CA THR A 87 15.22 25.13 -24.93
C THR A 87 14.44 26.03 -23.96
N PRO A 88 14.17 25.58 -22.73
CA PRO A 88 13.54 26.43 -21.74
C PRO A 88 14.55 27.41 -21.15
N THR A 89 14.18 28.70 -21.11
CA THR A 89 14.91 29.73 -20.38
C THR A 89 14.14 30.08 -19.13
N GLY A 90 14.67 29.73 -17.96
CA GLY A 90 14.01 29.87 -16.66
C GLY A 90 14.02 28.55 -15.88
N GLY A 91 13.49 28.55 -14.67
CA GLY A 91 13.40 27.35 -13.85
C GLY A 91 12.28 26.40 -14.30
N THR A 92 12.54 25.12 -14.40
CA THR A 92 11.51 24.11 -14.61
C THR A 92 11.45 23.18 -13.39
N THR A 93 10.25 23.03 -12.83
CA THR A 93 10.04 22.17 -11.66
C THR A 93 9.00 21.09 -12.00
N PRO A 94 9.35 20.02 -12.74
CA PRO A 94 8.40 18.92 -12.95
C PRO A 94 8.35 18.01 -11.74
N THR A 95 7.13 17.69 -11.32
CA THR A 95 6.84 16.63 -10.35
C THR A 95 6.33 15.43 -11.14
N GLY A 96 7.10 14.36 -11.21
CA GLY A 96 6.82 13.17 -12.02
C GLY A 96 7.98 12.79 -12.95
N GLY A 97 7.79 11.75 -13.74
CA GLY A 97 8.81 11.29 -14.70
C GLY A 97 8.93 12.18 -15.92
N THR A 98 10.14 12.43 -16.38
CA THR A 98 10.39 13.11 -17.67
C THR A 98 11.08 12.18 -18.64
N SER A 99 10.50 12.03 -19.85
CA SER A 99 11.13 11.32 -20.96
C SER A 99 11.36 12.31 -22.10
N ALA A 100 12.56 12.32 -22.68
CA ALA A 100 12.89 13.23 -23.78
C ALA A 100 13.55 12.46 -24.92
N THR A 101 13.06 12.68 -26.14
CA THR A 101 13.68 12.19 -27.38
C THR A 101 14.18 13.39 -28.19
N GLY A 102 15.47 13.50 -28.39
CA GLY A 102 16.11 14.66 -29.02
C GLY A 102 17.01 15.44 -28.05
N GLY A 103 17.68 16.48 -28.54
CA GLY A 103 18.56 17.32 -27.70
C GLY A 103 17.78 18.30 -26.83
N THR A 104 18.10 18.41 -25.54
CA THR A 104 17.54 19.41 -24.65
C THR A 104 18.65 20.24 -24.01
N THR A 105 18.53 21.57 -24.11
CA THR A 105 19.52 22.49 -23.51
C THR A 105 18.81 23.45 -22.55
N PRO A 106 18.64 23.09 -21.27
CA PRO A 106 18.09 24.02 -20.29
C PRO A 106 19.14 25.00 -19.79
N THR A 107 18.79 26.29 -19.74
CA THR A 107 19.60 27.36 -19.14
C THR A 107 18.86 27.80 -17.87
N GLY A 108 19.43 27.55 -16.70
CA GLY A 108 18.84 27.84 -15.42
C GLY A 108 18.82 26.59 -14.49
N GLY A 109 18.41 26.77 -13.25
CA GLY A 109 18.32 25.65 -12.30
C GLY A 109 17.11 24.76 -12.61
N THR A 110 17.31 23.45 -12.64
CA THR A 110 16.21 22.47 -12.72
C THR A 110 16.17 21.63 -11.46
N THR A 111 15.03 21.65 -10.77
CA THR A 111 14.76 20.74 -9.65
C THR A 111 13.80 19.66 -10.12
N ARG A 112 14.14 18.40 -9.90
CA ARG A 112 13.31 17.26 -10.32
C ARG A 112 13.05 16.35 -9.12
N THR A 113 11.79 15.99 -8.94
CA THR A 113 11.37 15.00 -7.96
C THR A 113 10.73 13.84 -8.73
N GLY A 114 11.35 12.67 -8.70
CA GLY A 114 10.91 11.48 -9.45
C GLY A 114 12.00 10.88 -10.33
N GLY A 115 11.74 9.71 -10.90
CA GLY A 115 12.66 9.01 -11.78
C GLY A 115 12.76 9.61 -13.17
N THR A 116 13.97 9.66 -13.73
CA THR A 116 14.19 10.06 -15.12
C THR A 116 14.49 8.85 -15.99
N THR A 117 13.69 8.63 -17.05
CA THR A 117 14.02 7.65 -18.08
C THR A 117 14.99 8.24 -19.11
N THR A 118 15.86 7.41 -19.66
CA THR A 118 17.02 7.73 -20.49
C THR A 118 16.70 8.69 -21.65
N PRO A 119 17.42 9.80 -21.80
CA PRO A 119 17.35 10.60 -23.02
C PRO A 119 18.07 9.90 -24.16
N THR A 120 17.39 9.77 -25.30
CA THR A 120 18.01 9.32 -26.56
C THR A 120 18.44 10.56 -27.35
N GLY A 121 19.72 10.88 -27.29
CA GLY A 121 20.30 12.11 -27.87
C GLY A 121 21.19 12.86 -26.88
N GLY A 122 21.98 13.79 -27.33
CA GLY A 122 22.89 14.56 -26.48
C GLY A 122 22.16 15.59 -25.60
N THR A 123 22.50 15.67 -24.32
CA THR A 123 22.03 16.71 -23.40
C THR A 123 23.19 17.57 -22.93
N THR A 124 23.10 18.89 -23.13
CA THR A 124 24.06 19.86 -22.56
C THR A 124 23.34 20.65 -21.47
N ARG A 125 23.96 20.78 -20.32
CA ARG A 125 23.37 21.50 -19.16
C ARG A 125 24.29 22.60 -18.69
N THR A 126 23.72 23.80 -18.52
CA THR A 126 24.40 24.94 -17.94
C THR A 126 23.60 25.40 -16.71
N GLY A 127 24.17 25.24 -15.54
CA GLY A 127 23.51 25.53 -14.23
C GLY A 127 23.47 24.30 -13.31
N GLY A 128 23.22 24.52 -12.04
CA GLY A 128 23.16 23.45 -11.03
C GLY A 128 21.88 22.60 -11.16
N THR A 129 22.01 21.30 -11.08
CA THR A 129 20.88 20.37 -11.05
C THR A 129 20.86 19.59 -9.73
N THR A 130 19.73 19.63 -9.03
CA THR A 130 19.51 18.74 -7.88
C THR A 130 18.51 17.67 -8.31
N ALA A 131 18.90 16.40 -8.24
CA ALA A 131 18.02 15.27 -8.54
C ALA A 131 17.80 14.45 -7.28
N THR A 132 16.54 14.22 -6.92
CA THR A 132 16.14 13.30 -5.86
C THR A 132 15.40 12.13 -6.55
N GLY A 133 16.06 11.00 -6.70
CA GLY A 133 15.54 9.79 -7.36
C GLY A 133 16.65 9.05 -8.12
N GLY A 134 16.43 7.77 -8.37
CA GLY A 134 17.41 6.92 -9.03
C GLY A 134 17.51 7.15 -10.55
N THR A 135 18.73 7.22 -11.07
CA THR A 135 19.01 7.24 -12.51
C THR A 135 19.43 5.85 -12.97
N THR A 136 18.70 5.24 -13.90
CA THR A 136 19.15 4.04 -14.61
C THR A 136 19.80 4.43 -15.93
N GLY A 137 21.12 4.35 -16.01
CA GLY A 137 21.90 4.64 -17.23
C GLY A 137 23.20 5.36 -16.85
N GLY A 138 24.35 4.78 -17.21
CA GLY A 138 25.67 5.20 -16.77
C GLY A 138 26.00 6.65 -17.12
N THR A 139 26.05 7.47 -16.09
CA THR A 139 26.81 8.70 -16.09
C THR A 139 27.96 8.52 -15.14
N THR A 140 29.18 8.64 -15.63
CA THR A 140 30.37 8.63 -14.80
C THR A 140 30.37 9.92 -13.99
N ALA A 141 29.92 9.83 -12.73
CA ALA A 141 30.15 10.90 -11.77
C ALA A 141 31.49 10.63 -11.08
N THR A 142 32.46 11.54 -11.29
CA THR A 142 33.69 11.56 -10.51
C THR A 142 33.36 12.09 -9.10
N GLY A 143 33.00 11.18 -8.23
CA GLY A 143 32.63 11.43 -6.84
C GLY A 143 31.87 10.21 -6.33
N GLY A 144 32.57 9.29 -5.67
CA GLY A 144 32.14 7.92 -5.42
C GLY A 144 30.76 7.73 -4.86
N SER A 145 29.96 6.97 -5.57
CA SER A 145 28.96 6.05 -5.06
C SER A 145 28.62 5.07 -6.18
N SER A 146 29.16 3.88 -6.10
CA SER A 146 28.76 2.77 -6.96
C SER A 146 27.35 2.33 -6.58
N VAL A 147 26.39 2.57 -7.48
CA VAL A 147 25.08 1.89 -7.36
C VAL A 147 25.23 0.56 -8.07
N ALA A 148 25.26 -0.51 -7.30
CA ALA A 148 25.23 -1.86 -7.84
C ALA A 148 24.01 -2.07 -8.74
N GLY A 149 24.20 -2.72 -9.88
CA GLY A 149 23.13 -3.09 -10.79
C GLY A 149 22.01 -3.83 -10.09
N GLY A 150 20.76 -3.60 -10.53
CA GLY A 150 19.56 -4.13 -9.91
C GLY A 150 19.61 -5.63 -9.67
N THR A 151 19.88 -5.99 -8.42
CA THR A 151 19.58 -7.32 -7.91
C THR A 151 18.06 -7.47 -7.85
N ALA A 152 17.55 -8.63 -8.27
CA ALA A 152 16.15 -8.98 -8.10
C ALA A 152 15.72 -8.66 -6.64
N ALA A 153 14.51 -8.15 -6.47
CA ALA A 153 13.97 -7.82 -5.16
C ALA A 153 14.19 -9.00 -4.19
N THR A 154 15.03 -8.79 -3.18
CA THR A 154 15.39 -9.83 -2.18
C THR A 154 14.62 -9.65 -0.89
N GLY A 155 13.88 -8.53 -0.73
CA GLY A 155 13.06 -8.26 0.44
C GLY A 155 12.03 -9.37 0.66
N GLY A 156 11.72 -9.68 1.90
CA GLY A 156 10.71 -10.67 2.27
C GLY A 156 11.04 -12.14 1.97
N ARG A 157 12.06 -12.43 1.18
CA ARG A 157 12.53 -13.79 0.87
C ARG A 157 13.53 -14.32 1.90
N ASN A 158 13.32 -13.97 3.14
CA ASN A 158 14.19 -14.36 4.25
C ASN A 158 13.65 -15.65 4.87
N PRO A 159 14.45 -16.77 4.89
CA PRO A 159 14.01 -18.02 5.49
C PRO A 159 13.57 -17.91 6.95
N ALA A 160 14.16 -16.97 7.72
CA ALA A 160 13.75 -16.72 9.09
C ALA A 160 12.33 -16.13 9.17
N LEU A 161 11.92 -15.28 8.22
CA LEU A 161 10.55 -14.77 8.15
C LEU A 161 9.56 -15.87 7.76
N LEU A 162 9.92 -16.78 6.85
CA LEU A 162 9.08 -17.93 6.50
C LEU A 162 8.87 -18.84 7.71
N ALA A 163 9.92 -19.10 8.48
CA ALA A 163 9.82 -19.87 9.72
C ALA A 163 8.95 -19.17 10.76
N MET A 164 9.09 -17.84 10.89
CA MET A 164 8.28 -17.03 11.80
C MET A 164 6.80 -17.04 11.40
N VAL A 165 6.47 -16.87 10.10
CA VAL A 165 5.09 -16.93 9.60
C VAL A 165 4.44 -18.28 9.93
N LYS A 166 5.17 -19.39 9.80
CA LYS A 166 4.68 -20.70 10.24
C LYS A 166 4.45 -20.75 11.76
N ALA A 167 5.36 -20.20 12.56
CA ALA A 167 5.25 -20.19 14.02
C ALA A 167 4.08 -19.34 14.54
N MET A 168 3.62 -18.35 13.75
CA MET A 168 2.45 -17.52 14.05
C MET A 168 1.12 -18.25 13.86
N SER A 169 1.09 -19.37 13.14
CA SER A 169 -0.15 -20.07 12.78
C SER A 169 -0.71 -20.93 13.92
N PRO A 170 -2.03 -20.97 14.10
CA PRO A 170 -3.02 -20.08 13.51
C PRO A 170 -3.11 -18.75 14.27
N GLY A 171 -3.68 -17.72 13.59
CA GLY A 171 -3.93 -16.41 14.17
C GLY A 171 -5.41 -16.10 14.38
N TRP A 172 -5.67 -15.05 15.16
CA TRP A 172 -7.00 -14.56 15.51
C TRP A 172 -7.06 -13.04 15.46
N ASN A 173 -8.17 -12.47 15.00
CA ASN A 173 -8.38 -11.02 14.95
C ASN A 173 -9.23 -10.56 16.14
N LEU A 174 -8.80 -9.50 16.82
CA LEU A 174 -9.57 -8.74 17.80
C LEU A 174 -10.48 -7.73 17.08
N GLY A 175 -11.29 -8.19 16.14
CA GLY A 175 -12.12 -7.33 15.28
C GLY A 175 -13.28 -6.67 16.03
N ASN A 176 -13.77 -5.55 15.49
CA ASN A 176 -14.82 -4.72 16.06
C ASN A 176 -14.52 -4.26 17.52
N SER A 177 -13.24 -3.97 17.79
CA SER A 177 -12.78 -3.42 19.06
C SER A 177 -12.09 -2.08 18.84
N PHE A 178 -10.77 -2.02 18.69
CA PHE A 178 -10.06 -0.77 18.35
C PHE A 178 -10.33 -0.26 16.93
N ASP A 179 -10.82 -1.10 16.04
CA ASP A 179 -11.32 -0.72 14.72
C ASP A 179 -12.74 -0.11 14.79
N GLY A 180 -13.46 -0.32 15.88
CA GLY A 180 -14.75 0.32 16.15
C GLY A 180 -14.58 1.79 16.54
N ALA A 181 -15.17 2.69 15.76
CA ALA A 181 -15.05 4.13 15.96
C ALA A 181 -16.30 4.71 16.63
N PRO A 182 -16.22 5.77 17.45
CA PRO A 182 -15.00 6.40 17.96
C PRO A 182 -14.43 5.74 19.25
N GLN A 183 -15.03 4.70 19.76
CA GLN A 183 -14.62 4.01 21.00
C GLN A 183 -14.50 2.50 20.79
N VAL A 184 -13.66 1.83 21.56
CA VAL A 184 -13.50 0.36 21.51
C VAL A 184 -14.80 -0.43 21.73
N THR A 185 -15.84 0.24 22.26
CA THR A 185 -17.15 -0.37 22.53
C THR A 185 -18.23 0.07 21.55
N SER A 186 -17.92 0.93 20.59
CA SER A 186 -18.90 1.54 19.67
C SER A 186 -19.70 0.52 18.86
N TRP A 187 -19.09 -0.61 18.54
CA TRP A 187 -19.73 -1.67 17.75
C TRP A 187 -20.20 -2.86 18.61
N GLY A 188 -20.43 -2.62 19.90
CA GLY A 188 -21.10 -3.54 20.82
C GLY A 188 -20.20 -4.55 21.53
N ASN A 189 -18.92 -4.59 21.24
CA ASN A 189 -17.97 -5.41 22.00
C ASN A 189 -17.55 -4.68 23.28
N PRO A 190 -17.26 -5.41 24.39
CA PRO A 190 -16.63 -4.82 25.55
C PRO A 190 -15.17 -4.45 25.25
N ALA A 191 -14.60 -3.53 26.04
CA ALA A 191 -13.19 -3.21 25.95
C ALA A 191 -12.33 -4.48 26.15
N PRO A 192 -11.27 -4.64 25.36
CA PRO A 192 -10.35 -5.77 25.50
C PRO A 192 -9.74 -5.83 26.89
N ASN A 193 -9.51 -7.04 27.38
CA ASN A 193 -8.91 -7.27 28.67
C ASN A 193 -7.92 -8.45 28.64
N GLN A 194 -7.04 -8.52 29.64
CA GLN A 194 -5.99 -9.53 29.70
C GLN A 194 -6.55 -10.96 29.76
N THR A 195 -7.74 -11.15 30.37
CA THR A 195 -8.38 -12.47 30.47
C THR A 195 -8.76 -12.99 29.10
N LEU A 196 -9.37 -12.15 28.26
CA LEU A 196 -9.67 -12.50 26.87
C LEU A 196 -8.39 -12.88 26.11
N ILE A 197 -7.34 -12.06 26.22
CA ILE A 197 -6.08 -12.30 25.49
C ILE A 197 -5.44 -13.64 25.90
N LYS A 198 -5.43 -13.96 27.21
CA LYS A 198 -4.96 -15.24 27.70
C LYS A 198 -5.83 -16.40 27.22
N ALA A 199 -7.14 -16.21 27.13
CA ALA A 199 -8.07 -17.23 26.64
C ALA A 199 -7.86 -17.50 25.13
N VAL A 200 -7.58 -16.49 24.32
CA VAL A 200 -7.21 -16.65 22.90
C VAL A 200 -5.98 -17.56 22.78
N LYS A 201 -4.95 -17.29 23.58
CA LYS A 201 -3.75 -18.16 23.58
C LYS A 201 -4.07 -19.58 24.04
N ALA A 202 -4.86 -19.73 25.10
CA ALA A 202 -5.26 -21.03 25.63
C ALA A 202 -6.13 -21.83 24.63
N ALA A 203 -6.89 -21.15 23.79
CA ALA A 203 -7.66 -21.76 22.71
C ALA A 203 -6.79 -22.32 21.56
N GLY A 204 -5.47 -22.04 21.56
CA GLY A 204 -4.51 -22.60 20.61
C GLY A 204 -4.04 -21.64 19.52
N PHE A 205 -4.39 -20.34 19.61
CA PHE A 205 -3.91 -19.32 18.67
C PHE A 205 -2.49 -18.86 19.05
N ASN A 206 -1.62 -18.70 18.06
CA ASN A 206 -0.23 -18.31 18.25
C ASN A 206 0.03 -16.84 17.87
N SER A 207 -0.91 -16.21 17.17
CA SER A 207 -0.83 -14.79 16.84
C SER A 207 -2.18 -14.10 17.02
N ILE A 208 -2.12 -12.79 17.25
CA ILE A 208 -3.29 -11.91 17.33
C ILE A 208 -3.06 -10.69 16.44
N ARG A 209 -4.08 -10.34 15.66
CA ARG A 209 -4.13 -9.07 14.94
C ARG A 209 -5.06 -8.13 15.71
N ILE A 210 -4.60 -6.93 15.99
CA ILE A 210 -5.30 -5.87 16.69
C ILE A 210 -5.59 -4.78 15.64
N PRO A 211 -6.76 -4.84 14.98
CA PRO A 211 -7.19 -3.79 14.07
C PRO A 211 -7.42 -2.49 14.83
N VAL A 212 -6.89 -1.35 14.33
CA VAL A 212 -7.00 -0.06 15.00
C VAL A 212 -7.38 1.03 14.01
N THR A 213 -8.45 1.75 14.28
CA THR A 213 -8.81 3.00 13.62
C THR A 213 -8.26 4.18 14.43
N TRP A 214 -7.54 5.06 13.76
CA TRP A 214 -6.85 6.19 14.40
C TRP A 214 -7.53 7.52 14.14
N THR A 215 -8.31 7.65 13.06
CA THR A 215 -8.87 8.91 12.56
C THR A 215 -9.59 9.73 13.63
N ASP A 216 -10.39 9.08 14.50
CA ASP A 216 -11.12 9.78 15.56
C ASP A 216 -10.24 10.12 16.78
N HIS A 217 -8.99 9.69 16.76
CA HIS A 217 -8.02 9.83 17.85
C HIS A 217 -6.76 10.58 17.44
N ILE A 218 -6.78 11.26 16.28
CA ILE A 218 -5.67 12.08 15.80
C ILE A 218 -6.10 13.55 15.71
N GLY A 219 -5.18 14.44 16.12
CA GLY A 219 -5.36 15.89 16.01
C GLY A 219 -5.15 16.38 14.59
N ALA A 220 -5.31 17.70 14.42
CA ALA A 220 -5.16 18.36 13.13
C ALA A 220 -3.74 18.33 12.58
N ALA A 221 -3.65 18.52 11.26
CA ALA A 221 -2.38 18.77 10.57
C ALA A 221 -1.64 19.99 11.17
N PRO A 222 -0.32 20.04 11.06
CA PRO A 222 0.58 19.08 10.43
C PRO A 222 1.09 17.98 11.38
N THR A 223 0.75 18.04 12.65
CA THR A 223 1.29 17.13 13.67
C THR A 223 0.56 15.79 13.73
N TYR A 224 -0.74 15.78 13.42
CA TYR A 224 -1.60 14.59 13.52
C TYR A 224 -1.39 13.85 14.84
N THR A 225 -1.37 14.60 15.96
CA THR A 225 -1.02 14.06 17.28
C THR A 225 -2.04 13.03 17.73
N ILE A 226 -1.59 11.82 18.00
CA ILE A 226 -2.45 10.73 18.46
C ILE A 226 -2.81 10.94 19.94
N ASP A 227 -4.08 10.71 20.28
CA ASP A 227 -4.54 10.69 21.67
C ASP A 227 -3.72 9.70 22.50
N SER A 228 -3.15 10.17 23.59
CA SER A 228 -2.23 9.38 24.41
C SER A 228 -2.90 8.23 25.15
N ALA A 229 -4.18 8.37 25.54
CA ALA A 229 -4.92 7.32 26.22
C ALA A 229 -5.31 6.21 25.23
N TRP A 230 -5.69 6.58 23.99
CA TRP A 230 -5.92 5.62 22.92
C TRP A 230 -4.66 4.82 22.60
N MET A 231 -3.54 5.51 22.36
CA MET A 231 -2.25 4.89 22.12
C MET A 231 -1.86 3.93 23.27
N ALA A 232 -1.98 4.38 24.52
CA ALA A 232 -1.65 3.55 25.68
C ALA A 232 -2.51 2.29 25.77
N SER A 233 -3.79 2.37 25.41
CA SER A 233 -4.71 1.23 25.40
C SER A 233 -4.32 0.19 24.33
N VAL A 234 -3.92 0.63 23.15
CA VAL A 234 -3.43 -0.24 22.07
C VAL A 234 -2.12 -0.91 22.48
N VAL A 235 -1.15 -0.14 22.98
CA VAL A 235 0.16 -0.63 23.45
C VAL A 235 -0.03 -1.66 24.59
N GLN A 236 -0.90 -1.36 25.55
CA GLN A 236 -1.18 -2.28 26.67
C GLN A 236 -1.79 -3.59 26.18
N THR A 237 -2.71 -3.56 25.21
CA THR A 237 -3.33 -4.78 24.65
C THR A 237 -2.29 -5.60 23.89
N ALA A 238 -1.42 -4.95 23.14
CA ALA A 238 -0.30 -5.61 22.46
C ALA A 238 0.66 -6.27 23.48
N GLN A 239 0.96 -5.58 24.58
CA GLN A 239 1.80 -6.12 25.65
C GLN A 239 1.18 -7.36 26.30
N TRP A 240 -0.11 -7.36 26.61
CA TRP A 240 -0.79 -8.56 27.14
C TRP A 240 -0.67 -9.77 26.21
N ALA A 241 -0.71 -9.55 24.90
CA ALA A 241 -0.57 -10.63 23.93
C ALA A 241 0.88 -11.15 23.86
N ILE A 242 1.86 -10.24 23.91
CA ILE A 242 3.28 -10.59 24.00
C ILE A 242 3.57 -11.41 25.27
N ASP A 243 3.07 -10.95 26.41
CA ASP A 243 3.20 -11.63 27.71
C ASP A 243 2.56 -13.03 27.71
N ALA A 244 1.49 -13.21 26.94
CA ALA A 244 0.88 -14.52 26.69
C ALA A 244 1.69 -15.39 25.70
N GLY A 245 2.78 -14.89 25.15
CA GLY A 245 3.67 -15.60 24.24
C GLY A 245 3.20 -15.60 22.78
N MET A 246 2.27 -14.72 22.38
CA MET A 246 1.76 -14.60 21.02
C MET A 246 2.59 -13.62 20.18
N TYR A 247 2.56 -13.83 18.88
CA TYR A 247 2.90 -12.81 17.90
C TYR A 247 1.75 -11.81 17.77
N VAL A 248 2.05 -10.54 17.53
CA VAL A 248 1.06 -9.46 17.54
C VAL A 248 1.19 -8.61 16.30
N PHE A 249 0.06 -8.25 15.70
CA PHE A 249 -0.01 -7.24 14.65
C PHE A 249 -0.83 -6.03 15.12
N VAL A 250 -0.32 -4.82 14.87
CA VAL A 250 -1.06 -3.57 15.03
C VAL A 250 -1.05 -2.85 13.69
N ASN A 251 -2.20 -2.32 13.28
CA ASN A 251 -2.34 -1.71 11.97
C ASN A 251 -3.03 -0.33 12.01
N THR A 252 -3.26 0.21 10.81
CA THR A 252 -4.25 1.24 10.53
C THR A 252 -5.41 0.59 9.77
N HIS A 253 -6.66 0.76 10.25
CA HIS A 253 -7.76 -0.10 9.81
C HIS A 253 -8.82 0.64 8.99
N HIS A 254 -9.77 1.34 9.61
CA HIS A 254 -10.85 2.08 8.94
C HIS A 254 -10.56 3.58 8.83
N ASP A 255 -9.32 3.93 8.70
CA ASP A 255 -8.91 5.31 8.60
C ASP A 255 -9.32 5.93 7.26
N GLY A 256 -9.84 7.17 7.29
CA GLY A 256 -10.37 7.83 6.09
C GLY A 256 -9.33 8.03 4.99
N TRP A 257 -8.06 8.14 5.35
CA TRP A 257 -6.94 8.24 4.41
C TRP A 257 -6.54 6.87 3.80
N VAL A 258 -7.02 5.78 4.33
CA VAL A 258 -6.94 4.44 3.69
C VAL A 258 -7.90 4.35 2.50
N THR A 259 -8.93 5.21 2.46
CA THR A 259 -9.80 5.43 1.32
C THR A 259 -9.31 6.65 0.55
N PHE A 260 -8.43 6.48 -0.40
CA PHE A 260 -7.67 7.54 -1.08
C PHE A 260 -8.56 8.55 -1.82
N PRO A 261 -8.78 9.78 -1.29
CA PRO A 261 -9.69 10.65 -1.98
C PRO A 261 -9.04 11.65 -2.91
N ALA A 262 -7.84 12.17 -2.74
CA ALA A 262 -7.51 13.29 -3.60
C ALA A 262 -6.07 13.74 -3.68
N ASP A 263 -5.35 13.90 -2.59
CA ASP A 263 -4.01 14.51 -2.62
C ASP A 263 -2.98 13.58 -1.99
N PRO A 264 -2.20 12.86 -2.82
CA PRO A 264 -1.16 11.98 -2.32
C PRO A 264 -0.17 12.64 -1.36
N THR A 265 0.06 13.95 -1.51
CA THR A 265 1.01 14.67 -0.67
C THR A 265 0.50 14.79 0.77
N THR A 266 -0.76 15.21 0.93
CA THR A 266 -1.41 15.33 2.26
C THR A 266 -1.49 13.97 2.93
N VAL A 267 -1.95 12.94 2.22
CA VAL A 267 -2.06 11.58 2.77
C VAL A 267 -0.69 11.02 3.17
N THR A 268 0.33 11.22 2.35
CA THR A 268 1.70 10.79 2.67
C THR A 268 2.24 11.47 3.93
N ALA A 269 1.94 12.77 4.13
CA ALA A 269 2.34 13.49 5.33
C ALA A 269 1.63 12.93 6.58
N GLU A 270 0.34 12.65 6.49
CA GLU A 270 -0.46 12.05 7.56
C GLU A 270 0.04 10.64 7.92
N VAL A 271 0.18 9.76 6.92
CA VAL A 271 0.75 8.41 7.08
C VAL A 271 2.10 8.47 7.79
N THR A 272 2.98 9.38 7.35
CA THR A 272 4.31 9.55 7.95
C THR A 272 4.23 9.97 9.41
N ALA A 273 3.39 10.96 9.73
CA ALA A 273 3.25 11.48 11.09
C ALA A 273 2.62 10.45 12.03
N VAL A 274 1.58 9.75 11.60
CA VAL A 274 0.86 8.74 12.39
C VAL A 274 1.78 7.54 12.64
N TRP A 275 2.39 6.97 11.59
CA TRP A 275 3.27 5.80 11.74
C TRP A 275 4.52 6.07 12.56
N LYS A 276 5.08 7.29 12.49
CA LYS A 276 6.20 7.67 13.36
C LYS A 276 5.80 7.64 14.84
N GLN A 277 4.61 8.08 15.19
CA GLN A 277 4.10 8.06 16.57
C GLN A 277 3.83 6.63 17.04
N ILE A 278 3.11 5.83 16.24
CA ILE A 278 2.83 4.42 16.55
C ILE A 278 4.16 3.67 16.75
N ALA A 279 5.07 3.75 15.80
CA ALA A 279 6.35 3.05 15.86
C ALA A 279 7.19 3.48 17.07
N THR A 280 7.18 4.77 17.43
CA THR A 280 7.86 5.28 18.62
C THR A 280 7.25 4.69 19.89
N ALA A 281 5.94 4.65 20.00
CA ALA A 281 5.25 4.13 21.18
C ALA A 281 5.49 2.64 21.43
N VAL A 282 5.67 1.87 20.36
CA VAL A 282 5.88 0.41 20.44
C VAL A 282 7.35 -0.01 20.32
N GLN A 283 8.29 0.94 20.25
CA GLN A 283 9.70 0.65 19.99
C GLN A 283 10.32 -0.29 21.03
N GLY A 284 9.91 -0.16 22.30
CA GLY A 284 10.41 -0.97 23.40
C GLY A 284 9.76 -2.35 23.52
N LEU A 285 8.74 -2.66 22.72
CA LEU A 285 8.08 -3.96 22.77
C LEU A 285 8.91 -5.03 22.06
N ASP A 286 8.69 -6.29 22.48
CA ASP A 286 9.35 -7.47 21.93
C ASP A 286 9.24 -7.56 20.40
N SER A 287 10.16 -8.26 19.79
CA SER A 287 10.21 -8.52 18.33
C SER A 287 9.03 -9.36 17.79
N LYS A 288 8.24 -9.98 18.67
CA LYS A 288 6.97 -10.60 18.32
C LYS A 288 5.90 -9.59 17.89
N LEU A 289 6.06 -8.30 18.21
CA LEU A 289 5.22 -7.26 17.64
C LEU A 289 5.66 -6.94 16.23
N MET A 290 4.72 -6.93 15.32
CA MET A 290 4.84 -6.53 13.92
C MET A 290 3.89 -5.38 13.63
N LEU A 291 4.20 -4.57 12.63
CA LEU A 291 3.40 -3.42 12.22
C LEU A 291 2.83 -3.68 10.83
N GLU A 292 1.54 -3.52 10.67
CA GLU A 292 0.85 -3.69 9.39
C GLU A 292 0.43 -2.31 8.87
N CYS A 293 1.00 -1.90 7.74
CA CYS A 293 0.83 -0.54 7.24
C CYS A 293 -0.63 -0.12 7.06
N PHE A 294 -1.45 -0.97 6.48
CA PHE A 294 -2.87 -0.70 6.19
C PHE A 294 -3.69 -1.98 6.33
N ASN A 295 -5.00 -1.84 6.47
CA ASN A 295 -5.95 -2.95 6.43
C ASN A 295 -6.30 -3.33 4.98
N GLU A 296 -7.29 -2.68 4.43
CA GLU A 296 -7.81 -2.88 3.07
C GLU A 296 -7.78 -1.57 2.30
N PRO A 297 -6.57 -1.07 1.95
CA PRO A 297 -6.44 0.20 1.28
C PRO A 297 -7.18 0.19 -0.06
N HIS A 298 -8.05 1.18 -0.30
CA HIS A 298 -8.82 1.28 -1.53
C HIS A 298 -8.98 2.73 -2.00
N SER A 299 -9.17 2.93 -3.30
CA SER A 299 -9.44 4.23 -3.87
C SER A 299 -10.95 4.47 -3.96
N ALA A 300 -11.40 5.62 -3.48
CA ALA A 300 -12.78 6.05 -3.63
C ALA A 300 -13.24 6.11 -5.10
N ASN A 301 -12.32 6.33 -6.01
CA ASN A 301 -12.60 6.53 -7.44
C ASN A 301 -12.27 5.31 -8.32
N GLY A 302 -11.80 4.20 -7.76
CA GLY A 302 -11.56 2.94 -8.47
C GLY A 302 -10.61 3.00 -9.68
N GLY A 303 -9.77 4.02 -9.78
CA GLY A 303 -8.93 4.27 -10.95
C GLY A 303 -7.59 3.54 -10.94
N SER A 304 -6.92 3.51 -12.10
CA SER A 304 -5.58 2.94 -12.29
C SER A 304 -4.47 3.65 -11.48
N SER A 305 -4.73 4.84 -10.96
CA SER A 305 -3.85 5.58 -10.04
C SER A 305 -3.79 4.97 -8.65
N ALA A 306 -4.82 4.25 -8.21
CA ALA A 306 -4.91 3.71 -6.85
C ALA A 306 -3.71 2.87 -6.43
N ALA A 307 -3.18 2.05 -7.35
CA ALA A 307 -2.00 1.24 -7.06
C ALA A 307 -0.71 2.07 -6.94
N ALA A 308 -0.60 3.17 -7.69
CA ALA A 308 0.53 4.09 -7.59
C ALA A 308 0.47 4.90 -6.28
N ASP A 309 -0.71 5.35 -5.90
CA ASP A 309 -0.93 6.08 -4.64
C ASP A 309 -0.63 5.18 -3.44
N LEU A 310 -1.13 3.93 -3.45
CA LEU A 310 -0.81 2.95 -2.41
C LEU A 310 0.70 2.73 -2.28
N ASN A 311 1.43 2.67 -3.39
CA ASN A 311 2.87 2.49 -3.36
C ASN A 311 3.56 3.64 -2.60
N LEU A 312 3.14 4.89 -2.83
CA LEU A 312 3.67 6.05 -2.09
C LEU A 312 3.37 5.95 -0.58
N TYR A 313 2.17 5.50 -0.23
CA TYR A 313 1.77 5.38 1.19
C TYR A 313 2.48 4.23 1.90
N LEU A 314 2.70 3.10 1.22
CA LEU A 314 3.52 2.00 1.75
C LEU A 314 4.96 2.45 1.98
N GLU A 315 5.55 3.19 1.04
CA GLU A 315 6.89 3.76 1.19
C GLU A 315 6.96 4.74 2.38
N ALA A 316 5.95 5.60 2.53
CA ALA A 316 5.86 6.52 3.65
C ALA A 316 5.76 5.79 5.00
N CYS A 317 4.90 4.78 5.09
CA CYS A 317 4.73 3.94 6.27
C CYS A 317 6.05 3.25 6.66
N VAL A 318 6.66 2.50 5.75
CA VAL A 318 7.90 1.76 6.02
C VAL A 318 9.02 2.71 6.42
N ASN A 319 9.20 3.82 5.69
CA ASN A 319 10.24 4.80 6.00
C ASN A 319 10.00 5.48 7.36
N ALA A 320 8.75 5.80 7.71
CA ALA A 320 8.41 6.38 9.00
C ALA A 320 8.76 5.43 10.15
N ILE A 321 8.41 4.15 10.02
CA ILE A 321 8.73 3.10 11.01
C ILE A 321 10.25 2.94 11.14
N ARG A 322 10.96 2.74 10.03
CA ARG A 322 12.43 2.57 10.02
C ARG A 322 13.16 3.79 10.57
N GLY A 323 12.66 4.98 10.25
CA GLY A 323 13.22 6.26 10.72
C GLY A 323 13.19 6.46 12.22
N THR A 324 12.39 5.71 12.98
CA THR A 324 12.42 5.74 14.45
C THR A 324 13.63 5.00 15.05
N GLY A 325 14.29 4.14 14.28
CA GLY A 325 15.47 3.41 14.72
C GLY A 325 15.21 2.36 15.82
N GLY A 326 16.22 2.02 16.59
CA GLY A 326 16.11 1.01 17.66
C GLY A 326 15.59 -0.33 17.15
N ALA A 327 14.68 -0.98 17.88
CA ALA A 327 14.07 -2.24 17.46
C ALA A 327 13.29 -2.13 16.14
N ASN A 328 12.79 -0.95 15.79
CA ASN A 328 12.04 -0.73 14.58
C ASN A 328 12.92 -0.73 13.30
N ALA A 329 14.24 -0.61 13.43
CA ALA A 329 15.16 -0.73 12.31
C ALA A 329 15.06 -2.12 11.62
N THR A 330 14.68 -3.15 12.37
CA THR A 330 14.56 -4.54 11.88
C THR A 330 13.23 -5.19 12.20
N ARG A 331 12.29 -4.47 12.84
CA ARG A 331 10.94 -4.97 13.12
C ARG A 331 10.26 -5.40 11.84
N VAL A 332 9.59 -6.55 11.87
CA VAL A 332 8.83 -7.02 10.71
C VAL A 332 7.67 -6.08 10.43
N ILE A 333 7.54 -5.68 9.18
CA ILE A 333 6.45 -4.84 8.67
C ILE A 333 5.65 -5.64 7.65
N MET A 334 4.34 -5.58 7.77
CA MET A 334 3.40 -6.22 6.87
C MET A 334 2.83 -5.19 5.91
N ILE A 335 2.91 -5.46 4.62
CA ILE A 335 2.44 -4.60 3.54
C ILE A 335 1.29 -5.29 2.78
N GLN A 336 0.45 -4.49 2.14
CA GLN A 336 -0.78 -4.93 1.50
C GLN A 336 -0.82 -4.54 0.02
N VAL A 337 -1.72 -5.19 -0.72
CA VAL A 337 -2.21 -4.76 -2.02
C VAL A 337 -3.55 -4.03 -1.86
N ILE A 338 -4.03 -3.40 -2.94
CA ILE A 338 -5.34 -2.73 -2.95
C ILE A 338 -6.44 -3.67 -2.43
N GLY A 339 -7.19 -3.20 -1.44
CA GLY A 339 -8.28 -3.93 -0.79
C GLY A 339 -7.83 -5.21 -0.08
N ALA A 340 -6.52 -5.36 0.19
CA ALA A 340 -5.90 -6.61 0.63
C ALA A 340 -6.27 -7.83 -0.26
N ARG A 341 -6.94 -7.61 -1.40
CA ARG A 341 -7.36 -8.67 -2.33
C ARG A 341 -6.21 -9.06 -3.25
N PRO A 342 -5.71 -10.28 -3.15
CA PRO A 342 -4.58 -10.71 -3.96
C PRO A 342 -4.96 -10.72 -5.44
N SER A 343 -4.15 -10.05 -6.25
CA SER A 343 -4.24 -10.07 -7.71
C SER A 343 -2.85 -9.92 -8.30
N GLN A 344 -2.62 -10.51 -9.47
CA GLN A 344 -1.32 -10.42 -10.14
C GLN A 344 -0.89 -8.96 -10.39
N SER A 345 -1.81 -8.12 -10.84
CA SER A 345 -1.53 -6.72 -11.12
C SER A 345 -1.23 -5.91 -9.85
N GLY A 346 -2.01 -6.11 -8.79
CA GLY A 346 -1.81 -5.46 -7.51
C GLY A 346 -0.46 -5.83 -6.88
N ILE A 347 -0.16 -7.12 -6.82
CA ILE A 347 1.11 -7.63 -6.30
C ILE A 347 2.28 -7.12 -7.15
N SER A 348 2.19 -7.19 -8.48
CA SER A 348 3.23 -6.70 -9.39
C SER A 348 3.48 -5.19 -9.25
N SER A 349 2.48 -4.41 -8.83
CA SER A 349 2.65 -2.99 -8.53
C SER A 349 3.43 -2.80 -7.24
N VAL A 350 3.03 -3.46 -6.17
CA VAL A 350 3.67 -3.33 -4.84
C VAL A 350 5.11 -3.86 -4.87
N LEU A 351 5.41 -4.90 -5.64
CA LEU A 351 6.78 -5.40 -5.81
C LEU A 351 7.74 -4.41 -6.49
N LYS A 352 7.26 -3.25 -6.94
CA LYS A 352 8.08 -2.19 -7.55
C LYS A 352 8.37 -1.02 -6.61
N ILE A 353 7.82 -1.02 -5.39
CA ILE A 353 8.08 0.07 -4.45
C ILE A 353 9.56 0.12 -4.06
N TYR A 354 10.02 1.34 -3.77
CA TYR A 354 11.42 1.58 -3.41
C TYR A 354 11.90 0.75 -2.21
N VAL A 355 11.02 0.59 -1.20
CA VAL A 355 11.35 -0.11 0.05
C VAL A 355 11.25 -1.64 -0.04
N ILE A 356 10.90 -2.21 -1.19
CA ILE A 356 10.65 -3.65 -1.35
C ILE A 356 11.87 -4.54 -1.03
N ASN A 357 13.07 -3.97 -1.08
CA ASN A 357 14.30 -4.67 -0.75
C ASN A 357 14.58 -4.75 0.76
N ASP A 358 13.73 -4.17 1.60
CA ASP A 358 13.82 -4.35 3.05
C ASP A 358 13.61 -5.84 3.38
N PRO A 359 14.60 -6.50 4.05
CA PRO A 359 14.55 -7.93 4.31
C PRO A 359 13.53 -8.35 5.36
N ASN A 360 12.87 -7.39 6.01
CA ASN A 360 11.91 -7.62 7.09
C ASN A 360 10.49 -7.23 6.69
N LEU A 361 10.14 -7.34 5.40
CA LEU A 361 8.77 -7.19 4.92
C LEU A 361 8.11 -8.55 4.71
N ILE A 362 6.82 -8.63 5.04
CA ILE A 362 5.92 -9.73 4.71
C ILE A 362 4.64 -9.17 4.07
N PHE A 363 3.87 -10.02 3.39
CA PHE A 363 2.60 -9.61 2.78
C PHE A 363 1.40 -10.00 3.62
N SER A 364 0.40 -9.12 3.67
CA SER A 364 -0.97 -9.42 4.10
C SER A 364 -1.89 -9.48 2.90
N VAL A 365 -2.74 -10.50 2.88
CA VAL A 365 -3.87 -10.62 1.95
C VAL A 365 -5.09 -11.10 2.71
N HIS A 366 -6.29 -10.74 2.23
CA HIS A 366 -7.55 -11.20 2.79
C HIS A 366 -8.26 -12.11 1.78
N THR A 367 -8.64 -13.30 2.22
CA THR A 367 -9.35 -14.25 1.37
C THR A 367 -10.40 -15.00 2.19
N TYR A 368 -11.66 -14.85 1.80
CA TYR A 368 -12.80 -15.51 2.44
C TYR A 368 -13.37 -16.61 1.53
N GLU A 369 -12.47 -17.41 0.95
CA GLU A 369 -12.83 -18.42 -0.04
C GLU A 369 -13.50 -19.68 0.56
N PRO A 370 -14.52 -20.20 -0.11
CA PRO A 370 -15.25 -19.56 -1.21
C PRO A 370 -16.12 -18.39 -0.70
N THR A 371 -16.11 -17.25 -1.41
CA THR A 371 -16.71 -15.98 -0.95
C THR A 371 -18.20 -16.05 -0.63
N ASN A 372 -18.96 -16.88 -1.35
CA ASN A 372 -20.38 -17.11 -1.09
C ASN A 372 -20.65 -17.94 0.17
N PHE A 373 -19.60 -18.54 0.75
CA PHE A 373 -19.65 -19.17 2.08
C PHE A 373 -19.04 -18.28 3.15
N GLY A 374 -17.85 -17.72 2.87
CA GLY A 374 -17.09 -16.93 3.83
C GLY A 374 -17.72 -15.57 4.17
N LEU A 375 -18.28 -14.87 3.18
CA LEU A 375 -18.80 -13.50 3.28
C LEU A 375 -20.34 -13.42 3.19
N SER A 376 -21.07 -14.51 3.34
CA SER A 376 -22.52 -14.50 3.17
C SER A 376 -23.25 -15.10 4.36
N MET A 377 -24.30 -14.40 4.80
CA MET A 377 -25.26 -14.91 5.77
C MET A 377 -26.26 -15.90 5.15
N THR A 378 -26.34 -15.96 3.80
CA THR A 378 -27.22 -16.90 3.11
C THR A 378 -26.66 -18.31 3.23
N PRO A 379 -27.46 -19.29 3.69
CA PRO A 379 -27.01 -20.67 3.81
C PRO A 379 -26.46 -21.21 2.48
N TYR A 380 -25.29 -21.83 2.56
CA TYR A 380 -24.57 -22.41 1.43
C TYR A 380 -24.17 -23.85 1.75
N ALA A 381 -24.40 -24.74 0.82
CA ALA A 381 -24.02 -26.16 0.94
C ALA A 381 -22.53 -26.34 0.66
N TRP A 382 -21.71 -26.05 1.65
CA TRP A 382 -20.26 -26.17 1.56
C TRP A 382 -19.78 -27.63 1.62
N GLY A 383 -18.70 -27.92 0.93
CA GLY A 383 -18.00 -29.21 0.97
C GLY A 383 -18.02 -29.97 -0.35
N SER A 384 -18.44 -29.29 -1.44
CA SER A 384 -18.29 -29.82 -2.78
C SER A 384 -16.81 -29.84 -3.23
N SER A 385 -16.47 -30.66 -4.23
CA SER A 385 -15.12 -30.65 -4.83
C SER A 385 -14.75 -29.28 -5.40
N SER A 386 -15.74 -28.52 -5.86
CA SER A 386 -15.54 -27.15 -6.35
C SER A 386 -15.08 -26.20 -5.24
N ASP A 387 -15.62 -26.34 -4.02
CA ASP A 387 -15.24 -25.49 -2.90
C ASP A 387 -13.77 -25.70 -2.50
N TYR A 388 -13.35 -26.96 -2.40
CA TYR A 388 -11.95 -27.30 -2.13
C TYR A 388 -11.03 -26.84 -3.26
N THR A 389 -11.47 -26.97 -4.52
CA THR A 389 -10.68 -26.49 -5.67
C THR A 389 -10.54 -24.97 -5.65
N SER A 390 -11.58 -24.23 -5.28
CA SER A 390 -11.54 -22.77 -5.16
C SER A 390 -10.48 -22.33 -4.12
N MET A 391 -10.50 -22.95 -2.93
CA MET A 391 -9.53 -22.67 -1.89
C MET A 391 -8.08 -22.96 -2.34
N ALA A 392 -7.83 -24.17 -2.87
CA ALA A 392 -6.50 -24.57 -3.35
C ALA A 392 -6.00 -23.68 -4.51
N SER A 393 -6.91 -23.26 -5.39
CA SER A 393 -6.57 -22.35 -6.48
C SER A 393 -6.18 -20.97 -5.98
N SER A 394 -6.87 -20.44 -4.96
CA SER A 394 -6.51 -19.16 -4.32
C SER A 394 -5.10 -19.23 -3.72
N VAL A 395 -4.80 -20.28 -2.95
CA VAL A 395 -3.48 -20.51 -2.36
C VAL A 395 -2.40 -20.61 -3.45
N THR A 396 -2.64 -21.39 -4.49
CA THR A 396 -1.72 -21.58 -5.62
C THR A 396 -1.41 -20.27 -6.32
N GLN A 397 -2.43 -19.46 -6.60
CA GLN A 397 -2.26 -18.16 -7.26
C GLN A 397 -1.45 -17.19 -6.41
N ILE A 398 -1.76 -17.07 -5.12
CA ILE A 398 -1.04 -16.17 -4.21
C ILE A 398 0.44 -16.54 -4.15
N LEU A 399 0.77 -17.82 -3.99
CA LEU A 399 2.15 -18.29 -3.98
C LEU A 399 2.87 -18.05 -5.32
N GLY A 400 2.16 -18.26 -6.44
CA GLY A 400 2.70 -18.00 -7.78
C GLY A 400 3.03 -16.51 -8.01
N TRP A 401 2.32 -15.59 -7.36
CA TRP A 401 2.58 -14.16 -7.44
C TRP A 401 3.62 -13.67 -6.42
N LEU A 402 3.76 -14.35 -5.30
CA LEU A 402 4.65 -14.01 -4.18
C LEU A 402 5.63 -15.14 -3.83
N PRO A 403 6.40 -15.65 -4.79
CA PRO A 403 7.29 -16.79 -4.53
C PRO A 403 8.37 -16.42 -3.50
N GLY A 404 8.47 -17.23 -2.44
CA GLY A 404 9.46 -17.06 -1.38
C GLY A 404 9.16 -15.93 -0.38
N TRP A 405 8.00 -15.26 -0.44
CA TRP A 405 7.59 -14.26 0.54
C TRP A 405 6.91 -14.89 1.75
N GLY A 406 7.08 -14.28 2.93
CA GLY A 406 6.22 -14.51 4.08
C GLY A 406 4.82 -13.94 3.81
N ILE A 407 3.78 -14.77 3.97
CA ILE A 407 2.40 -14.40 3.65
C ILE A 407 1.50 -14.67 4.84
N VAL A 408 0.74 -13.67 5.24
CA VAL A 408 -0.33 -13.76 6.24
C VAL A 408 -1.66 -13.59 5.53
N ILE A 409 -2.58 -14.52 5.75
CA ILE A 409 -3.98 -14.31 5.44
C ILE A 409 -4.56 -13.52 6.60
N GLY A 410 -4.53 -12.18 6.50
CA GLY A 410 -4.85 -11.26 7.60
C GLY A 410 -6.29 -11.40 8.06
N GLU A 411 -7.20 -11.74 7.14
CA GLU A 411 -8.60 -12.02 7.44
C GLU A 411 -9.15 -13.16 6.61
N TRP A 412 -9.83 -14.08 7.29
CA TRP A 412 -10.66 -15.13 6.72
C TRP A 412 -11.68 -15.60 7.76
N GLY A 413 -12.68 -16.33 7.32
CA GLY A 413 -13.69 -16.86 8.22
C GLY A 413 -14.95 -17.30 7.50
N SER A 414 -16.00 -17.57 8.27
CA SER A 414 -17.33 -17.85 7.76
C SER A 414 -18.41 -17.29 8.68
N GLU A 415 -19.45 -16.72 8.07
CA GLU A 415 -20.57 -16.07 8.75
C GLU A 415 -21.46 -17.05 9.54
N SER A 416 -22.11 -16.56 10.60
CA SER A 416 -23.02 -17.35 11.44
C SER A 416 -24.31 -17.82 10.73
N GLY A 417 -24.63 -17.28 9.58
CA GLY A 417 -25.72 -17.79 8.72
C GLY A 417 -25.43 -19.17 8.14
N GLN A 418 -24.18 -19.59 8.14
CA GLN A 418 -23.77 -20.91 7.69
C GLN A 418 -23.95 -21.97 8.79
N ALA A 419 -24.29 -23.20 8.41
CA ALA A 419 -24.42 -24.30 9.36
C ALA A 419 -23.09 -24.53 10.13
N THR A 420 -23.15 -24.66 11.45
CA THR A 420 -21.96 -24.80 12.31
C THR A 420 -21.06 -25.97 11.89
N ALA A 421 -21.63 -27.09 11.48
CA ALA A 421 -20.86 -28.23 10.99
C ALA A 421 -20.06 -27.90 9.73
N ASN A 422 -20.66 -27.15 8.80
CA ASN A 422 -20.00 -26.69 7.57
C ASN A 422 -18.90 -25.68 7.90
N ARG A 423 -19.16 -24.74 8.83
CA ARG A 423 -18.16 -23.79 9.31
C ARG A 423 -16.96 -24.50 9.93
N ALA A 424 -17.18 -25.54 10.74
CA ALA A 424 -16.11 -26.32 11.36
C ALA A 424 -15.28 -27.10 10.31
N ALA A 425 -15.95 -27.71 9.33
CA ALA A 425 -15.30 -28.44 8.25
C ALA A 425 -14.49 -27.49 7.33
N HIS A 426 -15.06 -26.33 6.99
CA HIS A 426 -14.36 -25.26 6.26
C HIS A 426 -13.13 -24.77 7.07
N ALA A 427 -13.30 -24.51 8.34
CA ALA A 427 -12.21 -24.04 9.21
C ALA A 427 -11.04 -25.03 9.25
N LEU A 428 -11.34 -26.33 9.33
CA LEU A 428 -10.32 -27.39 9.27
C LEU A 428 -9.58 -27.39 7.93
N ALA A 429 -10.32 -27.39 6.82
CA ALA A 429 -9.76 -27.49 5.47
C ALA A 429 -8.94 -26.25 5.12
N TYR A 430 -9.50 -25.06 5.34
CA TYR A 430 -8.86 -23.79 5.02
C TYR A 430 -7.57 -23.58 5.82
N SER A 431 -7.64 -23.83 7.14
CA SER A 431 -6.47 -23.69 8.00
C SER A 431 -5.39 -24.71 7.65
N GLN A 432 -5.76 -25.95 7.30
CA GLN A 432 -4.81 -26.96 6.86
C GLN A 432 -4.13 -26.58 5.54
N ASP A 433 -4.89 -26.17 4.54
CA ASP A 433 -4.36 -25.87 3.20
C ASP A 433 -3.40 -24.67 3.23
N THR A 434 -3.82 -23.57 3.86
CA THR A 434 -3.01 -22.35 3.98
C THR A 434 -1.72 -22.59 4.78
N THR A 435 -1.78 -23.35 5.87
CA THR A 435 -0.58 -23.65 6.67
C THR A 435 0.35 -24.67 6.01
N THR A 436 -0.19 -25.62 5.22
CA THR A 436 0.62 -26.49 4.35
C THR A 436 1.42 -25.64 3.35
N ALA A 437 0.81 -24.60 2.83
CA ALA A 437 1.46 -23.65 1.93
C ALA A 437 2.48 -22.72 2.63
N GLY A 438 2.56 -22.75 3.94
CA GLY A 438 3.47 -21.93 4.75
C GLY A 438 2.93 -20.54 5.05
N MET A 439 1.64 -20.29 4.83
CA MET A 439 0.94 -19.05 5.17
C MET A 439 0.41 -19.10 6.60
N CYS A 440 0.17 -17.92 7.20
CA CYS A 440 -0.48 -17.80 8.50
C CYS A 440 -1.94 -17.33 8.34
N PRO A 441 -2.96 -18.20 8.50
CA PRO A 441 -4.36 -17.79 8.47
C PRO A 441 -4.78 -17.18 9.81
N MET A 442 -5.39 -15.97 9.80
CA MET A 442 -5.88 -15.26 10.95
C MET A 442 -7.41 -15.15 10.90
N TRP A 443 -8.10 -15.92 11.75
CA TRP A 443 -9.56 -15.93 11.80
C TRP A 443 -10.11 -14.55 12.14
N TRP A 444 -11.05 -14.05 11.34
CA TRP A 444 -11.76 -12.81 11.65
C TRP A 444 -12.83 -13.08 12.71
N ASP A 445 -12.64 -12.59 13.92
CA ASP A 445 -13.63 -12.62 14.97
C ASP A 445 -14.07 -11.17 15.27
N ASN A 446 -15.29 -10.82 14.91
CA ASN A 446 -15.86 -9.49 15.13
C ASN A 446 -16.74 -9.40 16.38
N GLY A 447 -16.77 -10.46 17.20
CA GLY A 447 -17.68 -10.54 18.36
C GLY A 447 -19.16 -10.72 17.98
N GLY A 448 -19.48 -10.70 16.69
CA GLY A 448 -20.81 -10.85 16.09
C GLY A 448 -20.94 -12.12 15.26
N SER A 449 -21.16 -11.96 13.95
CA SER A 449 -21.43 -13.08 13.03
C SER A 449 -20.27 -14.04 12.82
N TYR A 450 -19.04 -13.61 13.06
CA TYR A 450 -17.83 -14.44 13.02
C TYR A 450 -17.34 -14.89 14.40
N LYS A 451 -18.07 -14.55 15.45
CA LYS A 451 -17.69 -14.82 16.85
C LYS A 451 -17.40 -16.30 17.10
N ILE A 452 -16.24 -16.58 17.71
CA ILE A 452 -15.86 -17.91 18.18
C ILE A 452 -15.47 -17.93 19.67
N LEU A 453 -15.12 -16.75 20.23
CA LEU A 453 -14.89 -16.56 21.67
C LEU A 453 -15.81 -15.46 22.24
N ASP A 454 -16.21 -15.63 23.49
CA ASP A 454 -16.92 -14.59 24.23
C ASP A 454 -15.94 -13.48 24.66
N ARG A 455 -16.24 -12.24 24.29
CA ARG A 455 -15.35 -11.10 24.51
C ARG A 455 -15.19 -10.70 25.97
N THR A 456 -16.15 -11.04 26.82
CA THR A 456 -16.13 -10.70 28.25
C THR A 456 -15.39 -11.75 29.05
N THR A 457 -15.69 -13.01 28.80
CA THR A 457 -15.23 -14.13 29.64
C THR A 457 -14.04 -14.88 29.03
N GLY A 458 -13.82 -14.75 27.72
CA GLY A 458 -12.88 -15.55 26.98
C GLY A 458 -13.34 -16.98 26.67
N ALA A 459 -14.56 -17.34 27.06
CA ALA A 459 -15.09 -18.67 26.82
C ALA A 459 -15.22 -18.97 25.32
N ILE A 460 -14.85 -20.19 24.92
CA ILE A 460 -15.05 -20.64 23.54
C ILE A 460 -16.54 -20.85 23.30
N THR A 461 -17.12 -20.07 22.38
CA THR A 461 -18.56 -20.16 22.03
C THR A 461 -18.82 -21.10 20.86
N GLN A 462 -17.80 -21.39 20.06
CA GLN A 462 -17.88 -22.25 18.87
C GLN A 462 -16.76 -23.31 18.92
N PRO A 463 -16.83 -24.31 19.83
CA PRO A 463 -15.72 -25.23 20.10
C PRO A 463 -15.31 -26.06 18.86
N THR A 464 -16.27 -26.46 18.02
CA THR A 464 -15.99 -27.25 16.83
C THR A 464 -15.26 -26.43 15.75
N ILE A 465 -15.57 -25.14 15.65
CA ILE A 465 -14.87 -24.22 14.70
C ILE A 465 -13.45 -23.96 15.21
N VAL A 466 -13.28 -23.64 16.49
CA VAL A 466 -11.95 -23.44 17.09
C VAL A 466 -11.10 -24.70 16.92
N SER A 467 -11.68 -25.89 17.22
CA SER A 467 -11.00 -27.18 16.99
C SER A 467 -10.61 -27.37 15.52
N GLY A 468 -11.51 -26.99 14.58
CA GLY A 468 -11.22 -27.04 13.15
C GLY A 468 -10.01 -26.17 12.77
N ILE A 469 -9.99 -24.91 13.22
CA ILE A 469 -8.88 -23.97 12.97
C ILE A 469 -7.55 -24.53 13.49
N VAL A 470 -7.53 -24.91 14.77
CA VAL A 470 -6.28 -25.34 15.44
C VAL A 470 -5.79 -26.69 14.90
N THR A 471 -6.69 -27.67 14.75
CA THR A 471 -6.34 -28.97 14.20
C THR A 471 -5.90 -28.87 12.73
N GLY A 472 -6.57 -28.03 11.94
CA GLY A 472 -6.19 -27.75 10.55
C GLY A 472 -4.78 -27.19 10.47
N ALA A 473 -4.48 -26.16 11.28
CA ALA A 473 -3.14 -25.57 11.31
C ALA A 473 -2.06 -26.59 11.72
N GLN A 474 -2.31 -27.40 12.76
CA GLN A 474 -1.37 -28.44 13.20
C GLN A 474 -1.10 -29.48 12.10
N LYS A 475 -2.16 -29.93 11.42
CA LYS A 475 -2.02 -30.85 10.29
C LYS A 475 -1.25 -30.25 9.15
N GLY A 476 -1.54 -29.01 8.76
CA GLY A 476 -0.84 -28.31 7.68
C GLY A 476 0.63 -28.10 8.00
N LEU A 477 0.97 -27.68 9.22
CA LEU A 477 2.36 -27.54 9.67
C LEU A 477 3.14 -28.87 9.69
N ALA A 478 2.47 -29.99 9.95
CA ALA A 478 3.05 -31.33 9.95
C ALA A 478 3.15 -31.95 8.54
N THR A 479 2.41 -31.41 7.57
CA THR A 479 2.39 -31.90 6.19
C THR A 479 3.57 -31.33 5.40
N PRO A 480 4.29 -32.14 4.59
CA PRO A 480 5.26 -31.59 3.65
C PRO A 480 4.62 -30.53 2.77
N ASN A 481 5.30 -29.41 2.57
CA ASN A 481 4.77 -28.32 1.74
C ASN A 481 4.63 -28.79 0.27
N THR A 482 3.40 -29.10 -0.14
CA THR A 482 3.05 -29.52 -1.49
C THR A 482 3.18 -28.39 -2.51
N TYR A 483 3.28 -27.15 -2.03
CA TYR A 483 3.49 -25.94 -2.84
C TYR A 483 4.96 -25.49 -2.90
N ALA A 484 5.91 -26.33 -2.45
CA ALA A 484 7.33 -25.96 -2.31
C ALA A 484 7.96 -25.49 -3.62
N THR A 485 7.56 -26.04 -4.77
CA THR A 485 8.02 -25.63 -6.10
C THR A 485 7.56 -24.22 -6.49
N LEU A 486 6.44 -23.75 -5.95
CA LEU A 486 5.93 -22.39 -6.16
C LEU A 486 6.55 -21.39 -5.18
N ALA A 487 6.83 -21.84 -3.96
CA ALA A 487 7.43 -21.01 -2.93
C ALA A 487 8.93 -20.74 -3.14
N ASN A 488 9.62 -21.65 -3.83
CA ASN A 488 11.05 -21.57 -4.13
C ASN A 488 11.29 -21.92 -5.61
N PRO A 489 10.99 -21.00 -6.56
CA PRO A 489 11.19 -21.21 -7.99
C PRO A 489 12.68 -21.25 -8.37
#